data_dee10477c31f02a0518b80a167cce58a
#
_entry.id   dee10477c31f02a0518b80a167cce58a
#
_cell.length_a   1.000
_cell.length_b   1.000
_cell.length_c   1.000
_cell.angle_alpha   90.00
_cell.angle_beta   90.00
_cell.angle_gamma   90.00
#
_symmetry.space_group_name_H-M   'P 1'
#
loop_
_entity.id
_entity.type
_entity.pdbx_description
1 polymer ?
#
loop_
_entity_poly.entity_id
_entity_poly.type
_entity_poly.pdbx_seq_one_letter_code
_entity_poly.pdbx_strand_id
1 'polypeptide(L)'
;MAEKQWDGTTYGNSLMHRWLIGILRKVDVRFVYVFTYIFVIPPCLFRPGFKFIYRYFRERYGESPLKAFCHTYVNHCLFAEAVIDKFAMYAGKKINVKIEGYDNFLRLSALEPGFVQLSSHMGNYEIAGYTLVTETKHINAIVYMGEKSSVMENRKRLFSHTNIGMIPILEDMSHLFEIDRALNDGEIISIPGDRIWGSQKALKAEFLGHEARFPMGPFSLATMRGLDVLAVNVMKSSWTQYTIYVTPLSYDKEAPRKRQTDQLLHAYIAELERLLKQYPTQWYNYFDFWKQ
;
A
#
# COMPACT_ATOMS: atom_id res chain seq x y z
N MET A 1 18.00 23.69 1.90
CA MET A 1 18.32 22.24 1.87
C MET A 1 16.98 21.50 1.84
N ALA A 2 16.72 20.71 0.78
CA ALA A 2 15.52 19.86 0.77
C ALA A 2 15.58 18.89 1.95
N GLU A 3 14.54 18.85 2.79
CA GLU A 3 14.45 17.87 3.89
C GLU A 3 14.51 16.48 3.29
N LYS A 4 15.43 15.64 3.76
CA LYS A 4 15.58 14.27 3.30
C LYS A 4 14.31 13.49 3.63
N GLN A 5 13.48 13.26 2.64
CA GLN A 5 12.26 12.47 2.76
C GLN A 5 12.61 10.98 2.81
N TRP A 6 11.74 10.18 3.44
CA TRP A 6 11.88 8.73 3.42
C TRP A 6 11.59 8.19 2.00
N ASP A 7 12.51 7.39 1.49
CA ASP A 7 12.50 6.85 0.13
C ASP A 7 11.68 5.56 -0.05
N GLY A 8 10.96 5.13 0.98
CA GLY A 8 10.16 3.91 0.95
C GLY A 8 10.93 2.62 1.26
N THR A 9 12.25 2.67 1.43
CA THR A 9 13.07 1.47 1.69
C THR A 9 12.97 0.98 3.13
N THR A 10 13.05 -0.34 3.32
CA THR A 10 13.07 -0.97 4.66
C THR A 10 14.41 -0.69 5.34
N TYR A 11 14.38 -0.21 6.59
CA TYR A 11 15.60 0.00 7.38
C TYR A 11 16.27 -1.32 7.76
N GLY A 12 17.58 -1.25 8.04
CA GLY A 12 18.38 -2.39 8.47
C GLY A 12 19.29 -2.93 7.35
N ASN A 13 20.03 -3.96 7.65
CA ASN A 13 20.87 -4.70 6.72
C ASN A 13 20.48 -6.18 6.72
N SER A 14 21.06 -6.97 5.80
CA SER A 14 20.73 -8.39 5.65
C SER A 14 20.96 -9.22 6.92
N LEU A 15 21.95 -8.84 7.74
CA LEU A 15 22.21 -9.50 9.02
C LEU A 15 21.08 -9.23 10.02
N MET A 16 20.70 -7.96 10.17
CA MET A 16 19.57 -7.57 11.05
C MET A 16 18.28 -8.26 10.62
N HIS A 17 17.98 -8.31 9.32
CA HIS A 17 16.78 -8.99 8.80
C HIS A 17 16.81 -10.50 9.13
N ARG A 18 17.94 -11.17 8.95
CA ARG A 18 18.08 -12.59 9.34
C ARG A 18 17.91 -12.82 10.84
N TRP A 19 18.49 -11.95 11.66
CA TRP A 19 18.31 -11.98 13.12
C TRP A 19 16.84 -11.81 13.50
N LEU A 20 16.17 -10.82 12.95
CA LEU A 20 14.73 -10.57 13.20
C LEU A 20 13.89 -11.79 12.81
N ILE A 21 14.11 -12.36 11.63
CA ILE A 21 13.43 -13.60 11.20
C ILE A 21 13.72 -14.75 12.18
N GLY A 22 14.96 -14.92 12.63
CA GLY A 22 15.35 -15.93 13.61
C GLY A 22 14.61 -15.79 14.94
N ILE A 23 14.49 -14.58 15.46
CA ILE A 23 13.72 -14.26 16.68
C ILE A 23 12.23 -14.56 16.46
N LEU A 24 11.66 -14.06 15.36
CA LEU A 24 10.24 -14.22 15.05
C LEU A 24 9.82 -15.68 14.83
N ARG A 25 10.74 -16.59 14.51
CA ARG A 25 10.44 -18.03 14.48
C ARG A 25 10.12 -18.61 15.85
N LYS A 26 10.72 -18.06 16.91
CA LYS A 26 10.67 -18.62 18.27
C LYS A 26 9.79 -17.81 19.22
N VAL A 27 9.69 -16.50 18.99
CA VAL A 27 9.01 -15.54 19.88
C VAL A 27 7.65 -15.15 19.30
N ASP A 28 6.66 -14.93 20.16
CA ASP A 28 5.38 -14.35 19.76
C ASP A 28 5.59 -12.89 19.32
N VAL A 29 4.99 -12.52 18.20
CA VAL A 29 5.13 -11.16 17.61
C VAL A 29 4.74 -10.06 18.59
N ARG A 30 3.80 -10.31 19.51
CA ARG A 30 3.31 -9.35 20.50
C ARG A 30 4.42 -8.88 21.46
N PHE A 31 5.34 -9.76 21.84
CA PHE A 31 6.51 -9.35 22.64
C PHE A 31 7.44 -8.43 21.83
N VAL A 32 7.61 -8.71 20.53
CA VAL A 32 8.42 -7.86 19.66
C VAL A 32 7.77 -6.48 19.47
N TYR A 33 6.43 -6.42 19.39
CA TYR A 33 5.71 -5.13 19.34
C TYR A 33 5.95 -4.31 20.61
N VAL A 34 5.71 -4.89 21.79
CA VAL A 34 5.89 -4.19 23.06
C VAL A 34 7.33 -3.68 23.21
N PHE A 35 8.32 -4.53 22.89
CA PHE A 35 9.72 -4.11 22.88
C PHE A 35 9.96 -2.93 21.93
N THR A 36 9.39 -3.01 20.71
CA THR A 36 9.54 -1.95 19.71
C THR A 36 8.91 -0.64 20.17
N TYR A 37 7.73 -0.68 20.77
CA TYR A 37 7.08 0.52 21.30
C TYR A 37 7.92 1.22 22.35
N ILE A 38 8.50 0.49 23.27
CA ILE A 38 9.23 1.06 24.40
C ILE A 38 10.64 1.53 24.00
N PHE A 39 11.34 0.77 23.16
CA PHE A 39 12.77 0.99 22.92
C PHE A 39 13.11 1.51 21.51
N VAL A 40 12.29 1.20 20.49
CA VAL A 40 12.61 1.55 19.10
C VAL A 40 11.87 2.82 18.65
N ILE A 41 10.59 2.95 18.99
CA ILE A 41 9.78 4.09 18.53
C ILE A 41 10.18 5.43 19.15
N PRO A 42 10.47 5.55 20.46
CA PRO A 42 10.82 6.85 21.06
C PRO A 42 11.95 7.59 20.34
N PRO A 43 13.08 6.96 19.98
CA PRO A 43 14.12 7.61 19.16
C PRO A 43 13.64 8.02 17.76
N CYS A 44 12.65 7.32 17.17
CA CYS A 44 12.13 7.65 15.85
C CYS A 44 11.30 8.95 15.84
N LEU A 45 10.76 9.38 16.99
CA LEU A 45 10.00 10.63 17.12
C LEU A 45 10.83 11.89 16.83
N PHE A 46 12.16 11.80 16.89
CA PHE A 46 13.07 12.89 16.53
C PHE A 46 13.43 12.92 15.05
N ARG A 47 12.85 12.04 14.21
CA ARG A 47 13.11 12.00 12.78
C ARG A 47 12.13 12.91 12.00
N PRO A 48 12.51 13.39 10.80
CA PRO A 48 11.66 14.26 9.98
C PRO A 48 10.25 13.72 9.72
N GLY A 49 10.10 12.40 9.58
CA GLY A 49 8.81 11.75 9.35
C GLY A 49 7.76 12.02 10.41
N PHE A 50 8.18 12.20 11.68
CA PHE A 50 7.27 12.54 12.77
C PHE A 50 6.49 13.82 12.50
N LYS A 51 7.16 14.87 12.02
CA LYS A 51 6.58 16.19 11.76
C LYS A 51 5.44 16.12 10.73
N PHE A 52 5.59 15.30 9.68
CA PHE A 52 4.57 15.16 8.64
C PHE A 52 3.30 14.48 9.18
N ILE A 53 3.44 13.41 9.96
CA ILE A 53 2.31 12.71 10.58
C ILE A 53 1.65 13.58 11.67
N TYR A 54 2.44 14.30 12.47
CA TYR A 54 1.89 15.22 13.45
C TYR A 54 1.06 16.33 12.80
N ARG A 55 1.57 16.92 11.70
CA ARG A 55 0.84 17.93 10.93
C ARG A 55 -0.43 17.35 10.29
N TYR A 56 -0.38 16.13 9.80
CA TYR A 56 -1.54 15.43 9.27
C TYR A 56 -2.68 15.38 10.30
N PHE A 57 -2.43 14.99 11.54
CA PHE A 57 -3.46 14.99 12.58
C PHE A 57 -3.89 16.39 13.01
N ARG A 58 -2.94 17.34 13.08
CA ARG A 58 -3.25 18.74 13.44
C ARG A 58 -4.09 19.44 12.38
N GLU A 59 -3.72 19.29 11.12
CA GLU A 59 -4.27 20.11 10.03
C GLU A 59 -5.46 19.45 9.33
N ARG A 60 -5.50 18.11 9.25
CA ARG A 60 -6.58 17.39 8.54
C ARG A 60 -7.68 16.90 9.46
N TYR A 61 -7.34 16.61 10.71
CA TYR A 61 -8.34 16.19 11.72
C TYR A 61 -8.65 17.27 12.76
N GLY A 62 -7.97 18.40 12.75
CA GLY A 62 -8.18 19.48 13.72
C GLY A 62 -7.89 19.08 15.18
N GLU A 63 -7.05 18.06 15.40
CA GLU A 63 -6.81 17.51 16.73
C GLU A 63 -5.99 18.47 17.63
N SER A 64 -6.22 18.39 18.94
CA SER A 64 -5.40 19.11 19.92
C SER A 64 -3.94 18.65 19.85
N PRO A 65 -2.95 19.46 20.31
CA PRO A 65 -1.54 19.10 20.25
C PRO A 65 -1.22 17.75 20.90
N LEU A 66 -1.80 17.48 22.07
CA LEU A 66 -1.56 16.23 22.79
C LEU A 66 -2.17 15.03 22.05
N LYS A 67 -3.40 15.15 21.54
CA LYS A 67 -4.07 14.08 20.81
C LYS A 67 -3.32 13.77 19.51
N ALA A 68 -2.92 14.80 18.75
CA ALA A 68 -2.11 14.63 17.54
C ALA A 68 -0.76 13.97 17.83
N PHE A 69 -0.11 14.31 18.94
CA PHE A 69 1.12 13.64 19.38
C PHE A 69 0.87 12.15 19.66
N CYS A 70 -0.17 11.81 20.43
CA CYS A 70 -0.54 10.42 20.73
C CYS A 70 -0.85 9.63 19.45
N HIS A 71 -1.62 10.19 18.54
CA HIS A 71 -1.94 9.53 17.27
C HIS A 71 -0.72 9.36 16.37
N THR A 72 0.20 10.33 16.39
CA THR A 72 1.48 10.21 15.66
C THR A 72 2.32 9.07 16.23
N TYR A 73 2.39 8.95 17.55
CA TYR A 73 3.06 7.84 18.21
C TYR A 73 2.44 6.49 17.82
N VAL A 74 1.12 6.38 17.90
CA VAL A 74 0.37 5.17 17.50
C VAL A 74 0.59 4.84 16.02
N ASN A 75 0.60 5.84 15.13
CA ASN A 75 0.91 5.62 13.71
C ASN A 75 2.30 4.98 13.51
N HIS A 76 3.33 5.46 14.21
CA HIS A 76 4.67 4.88 14.16
C HIS A 76 4.70 3.45 14.71
N CYS A 77 3.96 3.17 15.79
CA CYS A 77 3.82 1.83 16.34
C CYS A 77 3.17 0.87 15.33
N LEU A 78 2.06 1.26 14.73
CA LEU A 78 1.34 0.44 13.74
C LEU A 78 2.16 0.22 12.45
N PHE A 79 2.93 1.22 12.03
CA PHE A 79 3.89 1.04 10.93
C PHE A 79 4.97 0.01 11.28
N ALA A 80 5.52 0.09 12.50
CA ALA A 80 6.49 -0.90 12.96
C ALA A 80 5.87 -2.31 13.04
N GLU A 81 4.61 -2.43 13.50
CA GLU A 81 3.89 -3.71 13.47
C GLU A 81 3.76 -4.24 12.04
N ALA A 82 3.38 -3.41 11.06
CA ALA A 82 3.29 -3.82 9.66
C ALA A 82 4.63 -4.36 9.13
N VAL A 83 5.75 -3.71 9.50
CA VAL A 83 7.10 -4.20 9.16
C VAL A 83 7.42 -5.51 9.87
N ILE A 84 7.14 -5.63 11.17
CA ILE A 84 7.39 -6.85 11.95
C ILE A 84 6.55 -8.01 11.40
N ASP A 85 5.28 -7.77 11.06
CA ASP A 85 4.38 -8.79 10.49
C ASP A 85 4.88 -9.28 9.13
N LYS A 86 5.40 -8.39 8.29
CA LYS A 86 6.08 -8.78 7.05
C LYS A 86 7.22 -9.77 7.33
N PHE A 87 8.09 -9.47 8.30
CA PHE A 87 9.18 -10.39 8.67
C PHE A 87 8.69 -11.66 9.39
N ALA A 88 7.56 -11.59 10.10
CA ALA A 88 6.92 -12.77 10.70
C ALA A 88 6.41 -13.73 9.62
N MET A 89 5.83 -13.22 8.53
CA MET A 89 5.49 -14.05 7.37
C MET A 89 6.73 -14.68 6.73
N TYR A 90 7.84 -13.95 6.60
CA TYR A 90 9.11 -14.52 6.13
C TYR A 90 9.67 -15.60 7.09
N ALA A 91 9.32 -15.52 8.37
CA ALA A 91 9.63 -16.54 9.38
C ALA A 91 8.67 -17.75 9.35
N GLY A 92 7.64 -17.74 8.50
CA GLY A 92 6.65 -18.81 8.36
C GLY A 92 5.44 -18.70 9.30
N LYS A 93 5.27 -17.55 9.97
CA LYS A 93 4.08 -17.32 10.81
C LYS A 93 2.87 -17.01 9.94
N LYS A 94 1.72 -17.58 10.32
CA LYS A 94 0.43 -17.30 9.71
C LYS A 94 -0.18 -16.06 10.35
N ILE A 95 -0.77 -15.21 9.52
CA ILE A 95 -1.53 -14.03 9.93
C ILE A 95 -3.01 -14.31 9.74
N ASN A 96 -3.84 -13.94 10.70
CA ASN A 96 -5.28 -14.04 10.57
C ASN A 96 -5.79 -12.92 9.67
N VAL A 97 -6.50 -13.29 8.61
CA VAL A 97 -7.04 -12.33 7.64
C VAL A 97 -8.53 -12.57 7.44
N LYS A 98 -9.31 -11.50 7.57
CA LYS A 98 -10.69 -11.42 7.11
C LYS A 98 -10.70 -10.68 5.76
N ILE A 99 -11.51 -11.11 4.82
CA ILE A 99 -11.67 -10.41 3.54
C ILE A 99 -13.11 -9.92 3.44
N GLU A 100 -13.28 -8.63 3.26
CA GLU A 100 -14.57 -7.98 2.97
C GLU A 100 -14.64 -7.64 1.49
N GLY A 101 -15.73 -8.03 0.82
CA GLY A 101 -15.91 -7.86 -0.61
C GLY A 101 -15.19 -8.90 -1.47
N TYR A 102 -14.84 -10.07 -0.93
CA TYR A 102 -14.13 -11.12 -1.66
C TYR A 102 -14.86 -11.57 -2.92
N ASP A 103 -16.19 -11.58 -2.90
CA ASP A 103 -17.02 -11.94 -4.08
C ASP A 103 -16.75 -11.03 -5.29
N ASN A 104 -16.39 -9.76 -5.07
CA ASN A 104 -16.02 -8.85 -6.15
C ASN A 104 -14.72 -9.31 -6.84
N PHE A 105 -13.75 -9.75 -6.04
CA PHE A 105 -12.49 -10.29 -6.57
C PHE A 105 -12.72 -11.58 -7.35
N LEU A 106 -13.49 -12.52 -6.80
CA LEU A 106 -13.81 -13.78 -7.45
C LEU A 106 -14.57 -13.56 -8.75
N ARG A 107 -15.57 -12.68 -8.74
CA ARG A 107 -16.35 -12.33 -9.93
C ARG A 107 -15.47 -11.80 -11.06
N LEU A 108 -14.58 -10.84 -10.78
CA LEU A 108 -13.70 -10.30 -11.81
C LEU A 108 -12.62 -11.31 -12.25
N SER A 109 -12.16 -12.15 -11.34
CA SER A 109 -11.19 -13.19 -11.67
C SER A 109 -11.77 -14.27 -12.60
N ALA A 110 -13.08 -14.47 -12.60
CA ALA A 110 -13.77 -15.43 -13.47
C ALA A 110 -14.04 -14.88 -14.88
N LEU A 111 -13.92 -13.57 -15.12
CA LEU A 111 -14.12 -12.96 -16.44
C LEU A 111 -12.83 -13.06 -17.27
N GLU A 112 -12.94 -13.16 -18.62
CA GLU A 112 -11.77 -13.17 -19.51
C GLU A 112 -10.89 -11.93 -19.40
N PRO A 113 -11.44 -10.68 -19.42
CA PRO A 113 -10.61 -9.50 -19.34
C PRO A 113 -9.84 -9.41 -18.02
N GLY A 114 -8.61 -8.89 -18.09
CA GLY A 114 -7.86 -8.48 -16.92
C GLY A 114 -8.52 -7.29 -16.21
N PHE A 115 -8.07 -6.99 -15.01
CA PHE A 115 -8.53 -5.84 -14.25
C PHE A 115 -7.40 -5.20 -13.43
N VAL A 116 -7.65 -3.99 -12.91
CA VAL A 116 -6.67 -3.26 -12.11
C VAL A 116 -7.05 -3.31 -10.64
N GLN A 117 -6.08 -3.63 -9.79
CA GLN A 117 -6.16 -3.45 -8.34
C GLN A 117 -5.41 -2.17 -7.95
N LEU A 118 -6.13 -1.16 -7.46
CA LEU A 118 -5.53 0.02 -6.87
C LEU A 118 -5.33 -0.20 -5.38
N SER A 119 -4.08 -0.16 -4.94
CA SER A 119 -3.72 -0.20 -3.52
C SER A 119 -3.29 1.19 -3.03
N SER A 120 -3.00 1.30 -1.74
CA SER A 120 -2.45 2.50 -1.11
C SER A 120 -1.37 2.15 -0.08
N HIS A 121 -0.64 3.18 0.41
CA HIS A 121 0.32 3.01 1.49
C HIS A 121 -0.35 3.04 2.88
N MET A 122 -1.60 2.56 2.96
CA MET A 122 -2.32 2.33 4.21
C MET A 122 -2.15 0.89 4.67
N GLY A 123 -2.05 0.69 5.98
CA GLY A 123 -1.96 -0.63 6.60
C GLY A 123 -0.81 -1.49 6.08
N ASN A 124 -1.08 -2.74 5.69
CA ASN A 124 -0.06 -3.68 5.23
C ASN A 124 -0.45 -4.34 3.90
N TYR A 125 -0.28 -3.62 2.80
CA TYR A 125 -0.67 -4.09 1.46
C TYR A 125 0.03 -5.40 1.04
N GLU A 126 1.18 -5.73 1.61
CA GLU A 126 1.88 -6.99 1.28
C GLU A 126 1.05 -8.23 1.65
N ILE A 127 0.20 -8.15 2.69
CA ILE A 127 -0.67 -9.26 3.09
C ILE A 127 -1.67 -9.63 1.99
N ALA A 128 -2.17 -8.67 1.23
CA ALA A 128 -3.06 -8.95 0.10
C ALA A 128 -2.38 -9.87 -0.92
N GLY A 129 -1.09 -9.65 -1.19
CA GLY A 129 -0.30 -10.47 -2.08
C GLY A 129 -0.15 -11.94 -1.66
N TYR A 130 -0.42 -12.28 -0.40
CA TYR A 130 -0.37 -13.66 0.10
C TYR A 130 -1.74 -14.30 0.31
N THR A 131 -2.79 -13.48 0.27
CA THR A 131 -4.14 -13.90 0.67
C THR A 131 -5.14 -13.77 -0.47
N LEU A 132 -5.08 -12.68 -1.25
CA LEU A 132 -5.88 -12.48 -2.45
C LEU A 132 -5.17 -13.12 -3.64
N VAL A 133 -5.22 -14.45 -3.71
CA VAL A 133 -4.67 -15.23 -4.81
C VAL A 133 -5.79 -15.89 -5.61
N THR A 134 -5.57 -16.09 -6.88
CA THR A 134 -6.48 -16.81 -7.78
C THR A 134 -5.70 -17.83 -8.58
N GLU A 135 -6.30 -18.98 -8.86
CA GLU A 135 -5.72 -19.99 -9.75
C GLU A 135 -5.93 -19.66 -11.23
N THR A 136 -6.90 -18.79 -11.52
CA THR A 136 -7.34 -18.49 -12.88
C THR A 136 -6.57 -17.35 -13.54
N LYS A 137 -6.03 -16.41 -12.78
CA LYS A 137 -5.31 -15.24 -13.30
C LYS A 137 -4.00 -15.01 -12.59
N HIS A 138 -2.98 -14.59 -13.34
CA HIS A 138 -1.74 -14.12 -12.75
C HIS A 138 -1.89 -12.69 -12.22
N ILE A 139 -1.29 -12.40 -11.07
CA ILE A 139 -1.28 -11.06 -10.46
C ILE A 139 0.10 -10.45 -10.65
N ASN A 140 0.17 -9.31 -11.30
CA ASN A 140 1.41 -8.58 -11.54
C ASN A 140 1.47 -7.36 -10.60
N ALA A 141 2.27 -7.44 -9.56
CA ALA A 141 2.50 -6.34 -8.65
C ALA A 141 3.54 -5.36 -9.21
N ILE A 142 3.14 -4.11 -9.41
CA ILE A 142 4.06 -3.05 -9.84
C ILE A 142 4.89 -2.63 -8.63
N VAL A 143 6.22 -2.78 -8.73
CA VAL A 143 7.14 -2.56 -7.61
C VAL A 143 8.24 -1.56 -7.96
N TYR A 144 8.62 -0.76 -6.96
CA TYR A 144 9.79 0.11 -7.06
C TYR A 144 11.06 -0.68 -6.69
N MET A 145 12.11 -0.59 -7.54
CA MET A 145 13.35 -1.36 -7.39
C MET A 145 14.32 -0.84 -6.32
N GLY A 146 13.99 0.25 -5.64
CA GLY A 146 14.83 0.81 -4.57
C GLY A 146 14.86 0.02 -3.26
N GLU A 147 14.09 -1.07 -3.14
CA GLU A 147 14.06 -1.90 -1.92
C GLU A 147 15.32 -2.78 -1.81
N LYS A 148 15.69 -3.13 -0.57
CA LYS A 148 16.90 -3.94 -0.30
C LYS A 148 16.81 -5.34 -0.86
N SER A 149 17.94 -5.84 -1.37
CA SER A 149 18.04 -7.19 -1.96
C SER A 149 17.52 -8.30 -1.04
N SER A 150 17.86 -8.23 0.25
CA SER A 150 17.36 -9.22 1.24
C SER A 150 15.85 -9.23 1.43
N VAL A 151 15.19 -8.09 1.28
CA VAL A 151 13.72 -8.00 1.33
C VAL A 151 13.14 -8.55 0.03
N MET A 152 13.72 -8.18 -1.11
CA MET A 152 13.29 -8.66 -2.43
C MET A 152 13.46 -10.18 -2.57
N GLU A 153 14.55 -10.76 -2.09
CA GLU A 153 14.78 -12.22 -2.09
C GLU A 153 13.73 -12.96 -1.24
N ASN A 154 13.47 -12.47 -0.02
CA ASN A 154 12.43 -13.06 0.84
C ASN A 154 11.04 -12.95 0.21
N ARG A 155 10.72 -11.80 -0.41
CA ARG A 155 9.46 -11.59 -1.13
C ARG A 155 9.35 -12.55 -2.32
N LYS A 156 10.39 -12.68 -3.16
CA LYS A 156 10.42 -13.64 -4.27
C LYS A 156 10.20 -15.08 -3.79
N ARG A 157 10.88 -15.49 -2.71
CA ARG A 157 10.72 -16.83 -2.13
C ARG A 157 9.29 -17.07 -1.64
N LEU A 158 8.65 -16.06 -1.03
CA LEU A 158 7.29 -16.20 -0.54
C LEU A 158 6.29 -16.26 -1.68
N PHE A 159 6.50 -15.46 -2.73
CA PHE A 159 5.65 -15.45 -3.93
C PHE A 159 5.89 -16.64 -4.88
N SER A 160 7.02 -17.36 -4.76
CA SER A 160 7.31 -18.51 -5.65
C SER A 160 6.28 -19.64 -5.56
N HIS A 161 5.47 -19.66 -4.52
CA HIS A 161 4.38 -20.62 -4.32
C HIS A 161 2.99 -20.03 -4.59
N THR A 162 2.94 -18.80 -5.13
CA THR A 162 1.70 -18.10 -5.46
C THR A 162 1.72 -17.68 -6.94
N ASN A 163 0.55 -17.42 -7.50
CA ASN A 163 0.43 -16.93 -8.87
C ASN A 163 0.66 -15.40 -8.95
N ILE A 164 1.78 -14.92 -8.36
CA ILE A 164 2.10 -13.49 -8.29
C ILE A 164 3.48 -13.23 -8.88
N GLY A 165 3.51 -12.37 -9.90
CA GLY A 165 4.72 -11.76 -10.47
C GLY A 165 4.97 -10.36 -9.94
N MET A 166 6.16 -9.85 -10.21
CA MET A 166 6.54 -8.47 -9.92
C MET A 166 7.06 -7.81 -11.18
N ILE A 167 6.46 -6.69 -11.57
CA ILE A 167 6.93 -5.84 -12.67
C ILE A 167 7.63 -4.63 -12.04
N PRO A 168 8.96 -4.51 -12.19
CA PRO A 168 9.72 -3.39 -11.67
C PRO A 168 9.48 -2.12 -12.51
N ILE A 169 9.32 -0.98 -11.85
CA ILE A 169 9.32 0.32 -12.54
C ILE A 169 10.75 0.63 -12.96
N LEU A 170 10.96 0.79 -14.28
CA LEU A 170 12.25 1.08 -14.88
C LEU A 170 12.26 2.48 -15.51
N GLU A 171 13.42 3.13 -15.53
CA GLU A 171 13.58 4.50 -16.07
C GLU A 171 13.34 4.57 -17.58
N ASP A 172 13.66 3.50 -18.30
CA ASP A 172 13.44 3.36 -19.75
C ASP A 172 11.98 3.10 -20.12
N MET A 173 11.09 3.03 -19.14
CA MET A 173 9.66 2.76 -19.29
C MET A 173 9.31 1.39 -19.90
N SER A 174 10.25 0.44 -19.99
CA SER A 174 10.01 -0.90 -20.55
C SER A 174 8.96 -1.70 -19.78
N HIS A 175 8.79 -1.41 -18.48
CA HIS A 175 7.70 -1.98 -17.66
C HIS A 175 6.29 -1.74 -18.25
N LEU A 176 6.09 -0.70 -19.07
CA LEU A 176 4.80 -0.45 -19.71
C LEU A 176 4.45 -1.54 -20.74
N PHE A 177 5.44 -2.11 -21.43
CA PHE A 177 5.22 -3.23 -22.35
C PHE A 177 4.84 -4.52 -21.61
N GLU A 178 5.44 -4.75 -20.43
CA GLU A 178 5.09 -5.89 -19.58
C GLU A 178 3.66 -5.76 -19.03
N ILE A 179 3.28 -4.57 -18.57
CA ILE A 179 1.92 -4.25 -18.13
C ILE A 179 0.92 -4.46 -19.28
N ASP A 180 1.26 -3.96 -20.48
CA ASP A 180 0.40 -4.08 -21.67
C ASP A 180 0.17 -5.55 -22.03
N ARG A 181 1.25 -6.35 -22.06
CA ARG A 181 1.16 -7.79 -22.31
C ARG A 181 0.29 -8.49 -21.27
N ALA A 182 0.55 -8.28 -19.98
CA ALA A 182 -0.21 -8.91 -18.91
C ALA A 182 -1.72 -8.60 -19.00
N LEU A 183 -2.08 -7.36 -19.32
CA LEU A 183 -3.50 -6.99 -19.52
C LEU A 183 -4.11 -7.62 -20.78
N ASN A 184 -3.33 -7.78 -21.85
CA ASN A 184 -3.79 -8.48 -23.06
C ASN A 184 -3.98 -9.99 -22.82
N ASP A 185 -3.17 -10.57 -21.93
CA ASP A 185 -3.28 -11.97 -21.50
C ASP A 185 -4.40 -12.17 -20.44
N GLY A 186 -5.19 -11.12 -20.14
CA GLY A 186 -6.30 -11.18 -19.18
C GLY A 186 -5.85 -11.23 -17.72
N GLU A 187 -4.62 -10.83 -17.42
CA GLU A 187 -4.04 -10.87 -16.07
C GLU A 187 -4.42 -9.64 -15.23
N ILE A 188 -4.06 -9.68 -13.96
CA ILE A 188 -4.36 -8.62 -12.97
C ILE A 188 -3.11 -7.74 -12.80
N ILE A 189 -3.31 -6.41 -12.86
CA ILE A 189 -2.27 -5.45 -12.50
C ILE A 189 -2.58 -4.85 -11.12
N SER A 190 -1.67 -5.00 -10.17
CA SER A 190 -1.75 -4.41 -8.83
C SER A 190 -0.77 -3.24 -8.73
N ILE A 191 -1.29 -2.02 -8.51
CA ILE A 191 -0.51 -0.79 -8.51
C ILE A 191 -0.99 0.18 -7.43
N PRO A 192 -0.09 0.82 -6.63
CA PRO A 192 -0.49 1.86 -5.69
C PRO A 192 -0.92 3.14 -6.42
N GLY A 193 -2.02 3.73 -5.94
CA GLY A 193 -2.62 4.93 -6.52
C GLY A 193 -2.40 6.22 -5.73
N ASP A 194 -1.68 6.19 -4.60
CA ASP A 194 -1.55 7.32 -3.67
C ASP A 194 -0.18 8.02 -3.67
N ARG A 195 0.83 7.52 -4.41
CA ARG A 195 2.18 8.11 -4.44
C ARG A 195 2.65 8.43 -5.85
N ILE A 196 3.22 9.63 -6.01
CA ILE A 196 3.87 10.04 -7.26
C ILE A 196 5.33 9.57 -7.21
N TRP A 197 5.71 8.70 -8.16
CA TRP A 197 7.07 8.22 -8.35
C TRP A 197 7.53 8.50 -9.78
N GLY A 198 8.68 9.17 -9.92
CA GLY A 198 9.36 9.34 -11.22
C GLY A 198 8.57 10.07 -12.30
N SER A 199 7.24 10.16 -12.20
CA SER A 199 6.36 10.83 -13.15
C SER A 199 6.04 12.24 -12.69
N GLN A 200 6.23 13.22 -13.61
CA GLN A 200 5.80 14.60 -13.40
C GLN A 200 4.28 14.78 -13.61
N LYS A 201 3.59 13.81 -14.22
CA LYS A 201 2.16 13.89 -14.51
C LYS A 201 1.35 13.47 -13.30
N ALA A 202 0.52 14.37 -12.82
CA ALA A 202 -0.36 14.17 -11.69
C ALA A 202 -1.76 14.68 -11.97
N LEU A 203 -2.73 14.06 -11.32
CA LEU A 203 -4.11 14.53 -11.22
C LEU A 203 -4.25 15.34 -9.95
N LYS A 204 -5.10 16.36 -9.97
CA LYS A 204 -5.44 17.18 -8.81
C LYS A 204 -6.87 16.83 -8.38
N ALA A 205 -7.06 16.63 -7.09
CA ALA A 205 -8.38 16.43 -6.50
C ALA A 205 -8.37 16.86 -5.04
N GLU A 206 -9.55 17.08 -4.47
CA GLU A 206 -9.70 17.30 -3.04
C GLU A 206 -9.53 15.97 -2.30
N PHE A 207 -8.75 15.98 -1.21
CA PHE A 207 -8.54 14.86 -0.32
C PHE A 207 -8.41 15.38 1.12
N LEU A 208 -9.27 14.88 2.00
CA LEU A 208 -9.39 15.36 3.39
C LEU A 208 -9.56 16.89 3.48
N GLY A 209 -10.42 17.45 2.61
CA GLY A 209 -10.75 18.87 2.56
C GLY A 209 -9.66 19.78 1.95
N HIS A 210 -8.65 19.25 1.30
CA HIS A 210 -7.56 20.05 0.71
C HIS A 210 -7.14 19.53 -0.66
N GLU A 211 -6.73 20.41 -1.56
CA GLU A 211 -6.18 20.02 -2.86
C GLU A 211 -4.93 19.15 -2.67
N ALA A 212 -4.96 17.99 -3.28
CA ALA A 212 -3.86 17.03 -3.29
C ALA A 212 -3.54 16.56 -4.71
N ARG A 213 -2.35 16.00 -4.90
CA ARG A 213 -1.91 15.45 -6.19
C ARG A 213 -1.79 13.94 -6.11
N PHE A 214 -2.27 13.26 -7.15
CA PHE A 214 -2.25 11.80 -7.28
C PHE A 214 -1.54 11.41 -8.58
N PRO A 215 -0.88 10.25 -8.66
CA PRO A 215 -0.23 9.81 -9.91
C PRO A 215 -1.28 9.59 -10.99
N MET A 216 -1.05 10.12 -12.20
CA MET A 216 -1.97 9.92 -13.33
C MET A 216 -1.94 8.48 -13.85
N GLY A 217 -0.77 7.82 -13.81
CA GLY A 217 -0.52 6.52 -14.45
C GLY A 217 -1.55 5.44 -14.10
N PRO A 218 -1.77 5.11 -12.82
CA PRO A 218 -2.70 4.05 -12.40
C PRO A 218 -4.12 4.24 -12.93
N PHE A 219 -4.64 5.47 -12.86
CA PHE A 219 -5.99 5.81 -13.30
C PHE A 219 -6.13 5.83 -14.82
N SER A 220 -5.13 6.39 -15.51
CA SER A 220 -5.10 6.39 -16.98
C SER A 220 -4.98 4.99 -17.54
N LEU A 221 -4.18 4.11 -16.92
CA LEU A 221 -4.04 2.72 -17.34
C LEU A 221 -5.40 2.02 -17.39
N ALA A 222 -6.17 2.12 -16.32
CA ALA A 222 -7.48 1.48 -16.21
C ALA A 222 -8.48 2.06 -17.24
N THR A 223 -8.58 3.39 -17.30
CA THR A 223 -9.57 4.06 -18.14
C THR A 223 -9.25 4.00 -19.62
N MET A 224 -7.97 4.02 -20.04
CA MET A 224 -7.58 3.87 -21.44
C MET A 224 -8.02 2.53 -22.07
N ARG A 225 -8.15 1.50 -21.25
CA ARG A 225 -8.56 0.16 -21.67
C ARG A 225 -9.99 -0.21 -21.26
N GLY A 226 -10.72 0.70 -20.59
CA GLY A 226 -12.07 0.45 -20.10
C GLY A 226 -12.16 -0.70 -19.08
N LEU A 227 -11.08 -0.91 -18.29
CA LEU A 227 -10.98 -2.03 -17.36
C LEU A 227 -11.83 -1.81 -16.10
N ASP A 228 -12.25 -2.91 -15.50
CA ASP A 228 -12.80 -2.88 -14.14
C ASP A 228 -11.68 -2.62 -13.12
N VAL A 229 -12.04 -1.99 -12.01
CA VAL A 229 -11.08 -1.57 -10.99
C VAL A 229 -11.57 -1.96 -9.61
N LEU A 230 -10.68 -2.57 -8.82
CA LEU A 230 -10.89 -2.82 -7.40
C LEU A 230 -9.92 -1.97 -6.58
N ALA A 231 -10.40 -1.28 -5.57
CA ALA A 231 -9.54 -0.81 -4.50
C ALA A 231 -9.26 -1.97 -3.54
N VAL A 232 -7.99 -2.23 -3.25
CA VAL A 232 -7.56 -3.29 -2.33
C VAL A 232 -6.69 -2.68 -1.26
N ASN A 233 -7.22 -2.59 -0.04
CA ASN A 233 -6.53 -2.03 1.11
C ASN A 233 -6.54 -3.03 2.27
N VAL A 234 -5.45 -3.11 3.03
CA VAL A 234 -5.28 -4.09 4.10
C VAL A 234 -5.05 -3.38 5.42
N MET A 235 -6.06 -3.36 6.26
CA MET A 235 -6.03 -2.64 7.53
C MET A 235 -5.87 -3.61 8.70
N LYS A 236 -5.03 -3.25 9.68
CA LYS A 236 -4.89 -4.02 10.91
C LYS A 236 -6.10 -3.75 11.80
N SER A 237 -6.92 -4.78 12.01
CA SER A 237 -8.15 -4.69 12.80
C SER A 237 -7.97 -5.08 14.27
N SER A 238 -6.90 -5.82 14.58
CA SER A 238 -6.46 -6.13 15.96
C SER A 238 -4.96 -6.49 15.98
N TRP A 239 -4.41 -6.78 17.15
CA TRP A 239 -3.01 -7.21 17.29
C TRP A 239 -2.63 -8.45 16.46
N THR A 240 -3.61 -9.27 16.10
CA THR A 240 -3.37 -10.57 15.42
C THR A 240 -4.17 -10.72 14.14
N GLN A 241 -4.94 -9.72 13.74
CA GLN A 241 -5.86 -9.82 12.61
C GLN A 241 -5.76 -8.62 11.69
N TYR A 242 -5.83 -8.90 10.40
CA TYR A 242 -6.02 -7.91 9.35
C TYR A 242 -7.35 -8.09 8.65
N THR A 243 -7.90 -7.00 8.14
CA THR A 243 -9.05 -7.03 7.22
C THR A 243 -8.62 -6.48 5.87
N ILE A 244 -8.81 -7.26 4.83
CA ILE A 244 -8.66 -6.83 3.44
C ILE A 244 -10.00 -6.30 2.97
N TYR A 245 -10.02 -5.06 2.52
CA TYR A 245 -11.18 -4.42 1.89
C TYR A 245 -11.01 -4.48 0.38
N VAL A 246 -11.97 -5.12 -0.30
CA VAL A 246 -12.01 -5.25 -1.76
C VAL A 246 -13.23 -4.50 -2.25
N THR A 247 -13.04 -3.26 -2.68
CA THR A 247 -14.11 -2.33 -3.05
C THR A 247 -14.10 -2.05 -4.54
N PRO A 248 -15.18 -2.34 -5.29
CA PRO A 248 -15.28 -1.94 -6.69
C PRO A 248 -15.26 -0.42 -6.84
N LEU A 249 -14.44 0.08 -7.75
CA LEU A 249 -14.41 1.48 -8.12
C LEU A 249 -15.09 1.67 -9.47
N SER A 250 -16.16 2.45 -9.48
CA SER A 250 -16.96 2.68 -10.69
C SER A 250 -16.61 4.00 -11.37
N TYR A 251 -16.62 3.99 -12.69
CA TYR A 251 -16.56 5.17 -13.55
C TYR A 251 -17.39 4.92 -14.82
N ASP A 252 -17.86 5.96 -15.45
CA ASP A 252 -18.66 5.88 -16.68
C ASP A 252 -17.73 5.60 -17.87
N LYS A 253 -17.74 4.36 -18.39
CA LYS A 253 -16.87 3.91 -19.49
C LYS A 253 -17.21 4.57 -20.84
N GLU A 254 -18.39 5.18 -20.98
CA GLU A 254 -18.82 5.87 -22.18
C GLU A 254 -18.47 7.38 -22.13
N ALA A 255 -18.12 7.91 -20.99
CA ALA A 255 -17.72 9.31 -20.85
C ALA A 255 -16.39 9.61 -21.58
N PRO A 256 -16.11 10.90 -21.92
CA PRO A 256 -14.80 11.28 -22.41
C PRO A 256 -13.67 10.86 -21.45
N ARG A 257 -12.52 10.44 -21.97
CA ARG A 257 -11.38 9.86 -21.22
C ARG A 257 -10.99 10.67 -19.98
N LYS A 258 -10.90 11.98 -20.11
CA LYS A 258 -10.57 12.85 -18.98
C LYS A 258 -11.59 12.68 -17.86
N ARG A 259 -12.88 12.64 -18.18
CA ARG A 259 -13.95 12.47 -17.20
C ARG A 259 -13.93 11.06 -16.57
N GLN A 260 -13.63 10.03 -17.35
CA GLN A 260 -13.44 8.67 -16.81
C GLN A 260 -12.33 8.66 -15.75
N THR A 261 -11.17 9.25 -16.07
CA THR A 261 -10.01 9.30 -15.16
C THR A 261 -10.33 10.10 -13.89
N ASP A 262 -11.03 11.23 -14.03
CA ASP A 262 -11.43 12.06 -12.88
C ASP A 262 -12.45 11.32 -12.00
N GLN A 263 -13.43 10.63 -12.58
CA GLN A 263 -14.41 9.83 -11.84
C GLN A 263 -13.75 8.69 -11.08
N LEU A 264 -12.83 7.97 -11.71
CA LEU A 264 -12.11 6.86 -11.07
C LEU A 264 -11.23 7.37 -9.92
N LEU A 265 -10.56 8.52 -10.09
CA LEU A 265 -9.79 9.15 -9.03
C LEU A 265 -10.69 9.51 -7.84
N HIS A 266 -11.85 10.13 -8.08
CA HIS A 266 -12.78 10.49 -7.00
C HIS A 266 -13.34 9.26 -6.28
N ALA A 267 -13.64 8.18 -7.01
CA ALA A 267 -14.07 6.91 -6.41
C ALA A 267 -12.96 6.32 -5.51
N TYR A 268 -11.71 6.37 -5.97
CA TYR A 268 -10.56 5.93 -5.19
C TYR A 268 -10.35 6.78 -3.93
N ILE A 269 -10.43 8.11 -4.04
CA ILE A 269 -10.30 9.04 -2.92
C ILE A 269 -11.39 8.78 -1.87
N ALA A 270 -12.64 8.62 -2.32
CA ALA A 270 -13.76 8.33 -1.42
C ALA A 270 -13.53 7.05 -0.61
N GLU A 271 -12.95 6.01 -1.24
CA GLU A 271 -12.59 4.78 -0.54
C GLU A 271 -11.44 4.99 0.46
N LEU A 272 -10.41 5.76 0.11
CA LEU A 272 -9.34 6.10 1.04
C LEU A 272 -9.90 6.86 2.26
N GLU A 273 -10.75 7.86 2.05
CA GLU A 273 -11.35 8.65 3.12
C GLU A 273 -12.27 7.81 4.00
N ARG A 274 -13.04 6.89 3.42
CA ARG A 274 -13.86 5.92 4.17
C ARG A 274 -13.00 5.11 5.13
N LEU A 275 -11.88 4.58 4.64
CA LEU A 275 -10.96 3.77 5.46
C LEU A 275 -10.22 4.63 6.49
N LEU A 276 -9.79 5.85 6.14
CA LEU A 276 -9.12 6.75 7.07
C LEU A 276 -10.05 7.26 8.17
N LYS A 277 -11.35 7.34 7.93
CA LYS A 277 -12.33 7.62 8.98
C LYS A 277 -12.37 6.50 10.03
N GLN A 278 -12.18 5.25 9.63
CA GLN A 278 -12.17 4.09 10.50
C GLN A 278 -10.78 3.81 11.11
N TYR A 279 -9.71 4.05 10.33
CA TYR A 279 -8.33 3.73 10.67
C TYR A 279 -7.40 4.94 10.49
N PRO A 280 -7.61 6.07 11.17
CA PRO A 280 -6.88 7.32 10.91
C PRO A 280 -5.38 7.23 11.15
N THR A 281 -4.92 6.28 11.97
CA THR A 281 -3.51 6.09 12.33
C THR A 281 -2.78 5.08 11.43
N GLN A 282 -3.40 4.54 10.39
CA GLN A 282 -2.81 3.50 9.56
C GLN A 282 -2.41 3.96 8.15
N TRP A 283 -2.26 5.25 7.92
CA TRP A 283 -1.68 5.79 6.69
C TRP A 283 -0.23 6.23 6.93
N TYR A 284 0.71 5.55 6.27
CA TYR A 284 2.14 5.70 6.53
C TYR A 284 2.80 6.67 5.57
N ASN A 285 2.41 7.93 5.69
CA ASN A 285 2.79 9.01 4.81
C ASN A 285 3.83 9.93 5.46
N TYR A 286 5.10 9.46 5.50
CA TYR A 286 6.21 10.14 6.17
C TYR A 286 6.89 11.22 5.31
N PHE A 287 6.11 11.91 4.46
CA PHE A 287 6.53 13.05 3.63
C PHE A 287 5.39 14.07 3.49
N ASP A 288 5.65 15.23 2.90
CA ASP A 288 4.63 16.27 2.72
C ASP A 288 3.73 15.94 1.52
N PHE A 289 2.72 15.12 1.74
CA PHE A 289 1.82 14.60 0.72
C PHE A 289 1.11 15.70 -0.08
N TRP A 290 0.67 16.77 0.59
CA TRP A 290 -0.03 17.86 -0.09
C TRP A 290 0.91 18.82 -0.86
N LYS A 291 2.22 18.57 -0.83
CA LYS A 291 3.25 19.27 -1.60
C LYS A 291 3.99 18.40 -2.60
N GLN A 292 3.57 17.15 -2.80
CA GLN A 292 4.17 16.28 -3.79
C GLN A 292 3.87 16.72 -5.24
#